data_58054c3c14dd6d0e48b588a144dba677
#
_entry.id   58054c3c14dd6d0e48b588a144dba677
#
_cell.length_a   1.000
_cell.length_b   1.000
_cell.length_c   1.000
_cell.angle_alpha   90.00
_cell.angle_beta   90.00
_cell.angle_gamma   90.00
#
_symmetry.space_group_name_H-M   'P 1'
#
loop_
_entity.id
_entity.type
_entity.pdbx_description
1 polymer ?
#
loop_
_entity_poly.entity_id
_entity_poly.type
_entity_poly.pdbx_seq_one_letter_code
_entity_poly.pdbx_strand_id
1 'polypeptide(L)'
;DGGFRLSAPPLPAPLHAAAALLLARGLPWRSRVAAVRLMHYLRQMQWQAPRDWTVTQLLDHTRQPAGIRQSVWAPLCLAALNTPPAQASALLYAHILRDSLTGHRRNSDLLLPYADLSALWPDVAARQATMRYGNTVRRLTPQTHSVEVNGERFDAAVLAVSPQVAARLLEHALAEQGSGGLLRALQAFDYEPIATLNLRLAGPWPLPEPMMMLREEPARGFHGQWLFDRSRLTGRGERGELAVVVSAARAVAAADREQAIA
;
A
#
# COMPACT_ATOMS: atom_id res chain seq x y z
N ASP A 1 -15.50 17.00 14.46
CA ASP A 1 -16.31 17.40 13.34
C ASP A 1 -16.88 16.19 12.63
N GLY A 2 -18.12 15.79 12.91
CA GLY A 2 -19.01 14.92 12.12
C GLY A 2 -18.40 13.88 11.16
N GLY A 3 -17.23 13.34 11.52
CA GLY A 3 -16.38 12.57 10.63
C GLY A 3 -17.04 11.27 10.17
N PHE A 4 -16.62 10.82 9.03
CA PHE A 4 -16.92 9.49 8.53
C PHE A 4 -16.43 8.42 9.52
N ARG A 5 -17.31 7.49 9.93
CA ARG A 5 -16.97 6.34 10.75
C ARG A 5 -17.56 5.08 10.15
N LEU A 6 -16.68 4.12 9.86
CA LEU A 6 -17.03 2.79 9.41
C LEU A 6 -16.61 1.78 10.47
N SER A 7 -17.56 0.96 10.92
CA SER A 7 -17.30 -0.09 11.91
C SER A 7 -18.02 -1.36 11.48
N ALA A 8 -17.27 -2.46 11.33
CA ALA A 8 -17.84 -3.74 10.95
C ALA A 8 -18.29 -4.51 12.18
N PRO A 9 -19.60 -4.83 12.31
CA PRO A 9 -20.10 -5.68 13.39
C PRO A 9 -19.57 -7.11 13.23
N PRO A 10 -19.59 -7.93 14.32
CA PRO A 10 -19.09 -9.31 14.31
C PRO A 10 -20.07 -10.26 13.60
N LEU A 11 -20.32 -10.04 12.32
CA LEU A 11 -21.15 -10.86 11.45
C LEU A 11 -20.28 -11.71 10.52
N PRO A 12 -20.77 -12.89 10.06
CA PRO A 12 -20.07 -13.68 9.06
C PRO A 12 -19.98 -12.93 7.71
N ALA A 13 -18.98 -13.26 6.91
CA ALA A 13 -18.84 -12.73 5.55
C ALA A 13 -20.00 -13.21 4.65
N PRO A 14 -20.50 -12.39 3.73
CA PRO A 14 -20.13 -10.98 3.46
C PRO A 14 -20.95 -9.97 4.26
N LEU A 15 -21.77 -10.41 5.24
CA LEU A 15 -22.74 -9.58 5.97
C LEU A 15 -22.05 -8.50 6.80
N HIS A 16 -20.84 -8.77 7.33
CA HIS A 16 -20.07 -7.77 8.10
C HIS A 16 -19.77 -6.50 7.29
N ALA A 17 -19.34 -6.65 6.03
CA ALA A 17 -19.03 -5.51 5.16
C ALA A 17 -20.30 -4.75 4.74
N ALA A 18 -21.37 -5.48 4.43
CA ALA A 18 -22.67 -4.88 4.11
C ALA A 18 -23.23 -4.10 5.31
N ALA A 19 -23.19 -4.69 6.50
CA ALA A 19 -23.64 -4.04 7.73
C ALA A 19 -22.74 -2.84 8.10
N ALA A 20 -21.41 -2.95 7.95
CA ALA A 20 -20.52 -1.82 8.15
C ALA A 20 -20.90 -0.63 7.27
N LEU A 21 -21.20 -0.88 6.00
CA LEU A 21 -21.62 0.15 5.06
C LEU A 21 -23.00 0.74 5.43
N LEU A 22 -23.96 -0.09 5.81
CA LEU A 22 -25.30 0.35 6.22
C LEU A 22 -25.28 1.16 7.52
N LEU A 23 -24.39 0.81 8.47
CA LEU A 23 -24.25 1.48 9.76
C LEU A 23 -23.25 2.64 9.74
N ALA A 24 -22.57 2.87 8.61
CA ALA A 24 -21.58 3.94 8.47
C ALA A 24 -22.18 5.31 8.84
N ARG A 25 -21.53 6.03 9.72
CA ARG A 25 -21.90 7.42 10.05
C ARG A 25 -21.24 8.37 9.06
N GLY A 26 -21.90 9.48 8.76
CA GLY A 26 -21.38 10.47 7.79
C GLY A 26 -21.49 10.05 6.33
N LEU A 27 -22.14 8.92 6.01
CA LEU A 27 -22.36 8.46 4.65
C LEU A 27 -23.85 8.53 4.26
N PRO A 28 -24.23 9.38 3.27
CA PRO A 28 -25.60 9.47 2.78
C PRO A 28 -26.10 8.12 2.22
N TRP A 29 -27.41 7.88 2.32
CA TRP A 29 -28.01 6.62 1.84
C TRP A 29 -27.72 6.34 0.34
N ARG A 30 -27.69 7.41 -0.49
CA ARG A 30 -27.35 7.32 -1.92
C ARG A 30 -25.95 6.74 -2.13
N SER A 31 -25.00 7.09 -1.28
CA SER A 31 -23.63 6.55 -1.31
C SER A 31 -23.59 5.07 -0.93
N ARG A 32 -24.41 4.66 0.02
CA ARG A 32 -24.53 3.24 0.43
C ARG A 32 -25.07 2.39 -0.72
N VAL A 33 -26.15 2.84 -1.38
CA VAL A 33 -26.69 2.17 -2.57
C VAL A 33 -25.68 2.12 -3.71
N ALA A 34 -24.94 3.19 -3.93
CA ALA A 34 -23.89 3.22 -4.94
C ALA A 34 -22.77 2.21 -4.64
N ALA A 35 -22.36 2.06 -3.38
CA ALA A 35 -21.38 1.05 -3.00
C ALA A 35 -21.87 -0.37 -3.26
N VAL A 36 -23.12 -0.67 -2.92
CA VAL A 36 -23.73 -1.98 -3.23
C VAL A 36 -23.74 -2.22 -4.75
N ARG A 37 -24.05 -1.20 -5.54
CA ARG A 37 -23.99 -1.28 -7.02
C ARG A 37 -22.60 -1.59 -7.54
N LEU A 38 -21.52 -0.96 -7.01
CA LEU A 38 -20.14 -1.28 -7.36
C LEU A 38 -19.82 -2.74 -7.04
N MET A 39 -20.13 -3.20 -5.83
CA MET A 39 -19.86 -4.57 -5.42
C MET A 39 -20.64 -5.59 -6.25
N HIS A 40 -21.89 -5.29 -6.59
CA HIS A 40 -22.70 -6.14 -7.46
C HIS A 40 -22.13 -6.19 -8.87
N TYR A 41 -21.76 -5.05 -9.46
CA TYR A 41 -21.10 -4.97 -10.77
C TYR A 41 -19.82 -5.81 -10.81
N LEU A 42 -18.93 -5.63 -9.84
CA LEU A 42 -17.68 -6.39 -9.77
C LEU A 42 -17.91 -7.90 -9.62
N ARG A 43 -18.93 -8.31 -8.86
CA ARG A 43 -19.31 -9.74 -8.75
C ARG A 43 -19.82 -10.30 -10.06
N GLN A 44 -20.66 -9.57 -10.79
CA GLN A 44 -21.13 -9.98 -12.12
C GLN A 44 -19.98 -10.15 -13.12
N MET A 45 -18.98 -9.27 -13.03
CA MET A 45 -17.75 -9.32 -13.82
C MET A 45 -16.72 -10.33 -13.28
N GLN A 46 -17.09 -11.15 -12.29
CA GLN A 46 -16.17 -12.10 -11.62
C GLN A 46 -14.87 -11.43 -11.17
N TRP A 47 -14.95 -10.18 -10.73
CA TRP A 47 -13.83 -9.31 -10.31
C TRP A 47 -12.83 -9.01 -11.43
N GLN A 48 -13.17 -9.27 -12.67
CA GLN A 48 -12.38 -8.97 -13.87
C GLN A 48 -12.80 -7.63 -14.44
N ALA A 49 -12.42 -6.53 -13.78
CA ALA A 49 -12.59 -5.21 -14.36
C ALA A 49 -11.76 -5.07 -15.65
N PRO A 50 -12.19 -4.26 -16.65
CA PRO A 50 -11.44 -4.05 -17.87
C PRO A 50 -9.99 -3.63 -17.57
N ARG A 51 -9.03 -4.24 -18.28
CA ARG A 51 -7.58 -4.07 -18.00
C ARG A 51 -7.08 -2.66 -18.28
N ASP A 52 -7.69 -1.97 -19.19
CA ASP A 52 -7.39 -0.61 -19.63
C ASP A 52 -8.09 0.46 -18.77
N TRP A 53 -8.97 0.05 -17.84
CA TRP A 53 -9.66 1.00 -16.99
C TRP A 53 -8.83 1.41 -15.79
N THR A 54 -8.95 2.70 -15.45
CA THR A 54 -8.51 3.23 -14.16
C THR A 54 -9.60 3.06 -13.09
N VAL A 55 -9.21 3.18 -11.82
CA VAL A 55 -10.17 3.19 -10.71
C VAL A 55 -11.19 4.31 -10.88
N THR A 56 -10.78 5.50 -11.35
CA THR A 56 -11.70 6.60 -11.63
C THR A 56 -12.77 6.18 -12.65
N GLN A 57 -12.39 5.55 -13.76
CA GLN A 57 -13.33 5.08 -14.79
C GLN A 57 -14.28 4.01 -14.24
N LEU A 58 -13.80 3.09 -13.41
CA LEU A 58 -14.65 2.11 -12.71
C LEU A 58 -15.68 2.79 -11.80
N LEU A 59 -15.25 3.79 -11.03
CA LEU A 59 -16.11 4.55 -10.13
C LEU A 59 -17.14 5.42 -10.90
N ASP A 60 -16.76 5.95 -12.08
CA ASP A 60 -17.65 6.68 -12.97
C ASP A 60 -18.70 5.76 -13.58
N HIS A 61 -18.27 4.65 -14.16
CA HIS A 61 -19.16 3.64 -14.73
C HIS A 61 -20.21 3.15 -13.73
N THR A 62 -19.78 2.92 -12.50
CA THR A 62 -20.69 2.50 -11.42
C THR A 62 -21.38 3.66 -10.69
N ARG A 63 -21.24 4.89 -11.21
CA ARG A 63 -21.88 6.12 -10.73
C ARG A 63 -21.71 6.32 -9.22
N GLN A 64 -20.45 6.24 -8.74
CA GLN A 64 -20.16 6.49 -7.34
C GLN A 64 -20.21 7.99 -7.03
N PRO A 65 -20.99 8.44 -6.02
CA PRO A 65 -21.03 9.85 -5.61
C PRO A 65 -19.69 10.35 -5.04
N ALA A 66 -19.43 11.65 -5.14
CA ALA A 66 -18.19 12.26 -4.66
C ALA A 66 -17.88 11.95 -3.19
N GLY A 67 -18.90 11.99 -2.32
CA GLY A 67 -18.71 11.73 -0.88
C GLY A 67 -18.10 10.36 -0.58
N ILE A 68 -18.60 9.28 -1.18
CA ILE A 68 -18.02 7.94 -0.94
C ILE A 68 -16.69 7.76 -1.66
N ARG A 69 -16.47 8.42 -2.80
CA ARG A 69 -15.15 8.41 -3.46
C ARG A 69 -14.09 8.97 -2.54
N GLN A 70 -14.35 10.12 -1.91
CA GLN A 70 -13.41 10.81 -1.02
C GLN A 70 -13.24 10.10 0.32
N SER A 71 -14.32 9.54 0.89
CA SER A 71 -14.27 8.95 2.23
C SER A 71 -13.87 7.47 2.25
N VAL A 72 -14.02 6.74 1.14
CA VAL A 72 -13.78 5.28 1.11
C VAL A 72 -12.90 4.88 -0.07
N TRP A 73 -13.34 5.13 -1.31
CA TRP A 73 -12.72 4.49 -2.47
C TRP A 73 -11.33 5.03 -2.79
N ALA A 74 -11.15 6.35 -2.75
CA ALA A 74 -9.83 6.95 -3.01
C ALA A 74 -8.83 6.66 -1.88
N PRO A 75 -9.16 6.82 -0.58
CA PRO A 75 -8.25 6.43 0.50
C PRO A 75 -7.86 4.94 0.45
N LEU A 76 -8.80 4.05 0.17
CA LEU A 76 -8.52 2.62 0.05
C LEU A 76 -7.63 2.32 -1.16
N CYS A 77 -7.84 2.99 -2.30
CA CYS A 77 -7.00 2.87 -3.49
C CYS A 77 -5.57 3.32 -3.19
N LEU A 78 -5.41 4.49 -2.59
CA LEU A 78 -4.11 5.03 -2.21
C LEU A 78 -3.39 4.13 -1.19
N ALA A 79 -4.09 3.66 -0.16
CA ALA A 79 -3.50 2.79 0.86
C ALA A 79 -3.03 1.44 0.28
N ALA A 80 -3.79 0.87 -0.67
CA ALA A 80 -3.52 -0.46 -1.19
C ALA A 80 -2.62 -0.48 -2.42
N LEU A 81 -2.67 0.54 -3.28
CA LEU A 81 -1.95 0.59 -4.55
C LEU A 81 -0.88 1.69 -4.59
N ASN A 82 -0.82 2.56 -3.60
CA ASN A 82 0.05 3.74 -3.58
C ASN A 82 -0.02 4.54 -4.89
N THR A 83 -1.18 4.56 -5.52
CA THR A 83 -1.39 5.18 -6.85
C THR A 83 -2.70 5.94 -6.85
N PRO A 84 -2.74 7.18 -7.39
CA PRO A 84 -3.99 7.92 -7.48
C PRO A 84 -5.05 7.20 -8.29
N PRO A 85 -6.35 7.29 -7.93
CA PRO A 85 -7.44 6.60 -8.64
C PRO A 85 -7.50 6.86 -10.15
N ALA A 86 -7.02 8.01 -10.60
CA ALA A 86 -6.97 8.37 -12.02
C ALA A 86 -5.90 7.59 -12.83
N GLN A 87 -4.96 6.94 -12.15
CA GLN A 87 -3.87 6.17 -12.75
C GLN A 87 -3.88 4.71 -12.30
N ALA A 88 -4.47 4.42 -11.14
CA ALA A 88 -4.51 3.08 -10.57
C ALA A 88 -5.35 2.12 -11.41
N SER A 89 -4.88 0.88 -11.58
CA SER A 89 -5.57 -0.17 -12.32
C SER A 89 -6.89 -0.58 -11.65
N ALA A 90 -8.01 -0.50 -12.39
CA ALA A 90 -9.30 -0.97 -11.93
C ALA A 90 -9.30 -2.48 -11.64
N LEU A 91 -8.56 -3.27 -12.42
CA LEU A 91 -8.46 -4.72 -12.23
C LEU A 91 -7.79 -5.07 -10.91
N LEU A 92 -6.64 -4.46 -10.61
CA LEU A 92 -5.95 -4.68 -9.33
C LEU A 92 -6.79 -4.22 -8.15
N TYR A 93 -7.45 -3.07 -8.29
CA TYR A 93 -8.35 -2.57 -7.26
C TYR A 93 -9.56 -3.49 -7.03
N ALA A 94 -10.16 -4.05 -8.09
CA ALA A 94 -11.22 -5.03 -7.97
C ALA A 94 -10.78 -6.28 -7.20
N HIS A 95 -9.56 -6.78 -7.45
CA HIS A 95 -9.00 -7.92 -6.70
C HIS A 95 -8.80 -7.58 -5.22
N ILE A 96 -8.31 -6.38 -4.90
CA ILE A 96 -8.19 -5.92 -3.50
C ILE A 96 -9.55 -5.89 -2.81
N LEU A 97 -10.57 -5.31 -3.47
CA LEU A 97 -11.93 -5.29 -2.91
C LEU A 97 -12.49 -6.71 -2.71
N ARG A 98 -12.23 -7.63 -3.63
CA ARG A 98 -12.60 -9.04 -3.48
C ARG A 98 -11.95 -9.64 -2.24
N ASP A 99 -10.64 -9.56 -2.15
CA ASP A 99 -9.87 -10.26 -1.14
C ASP A 99 -10.09 -9.68 0.27
N SER A 100 -10.30 -8.35 0.35
CA SER A 100 -10.55 -7.67 1.63
C SER A 100 -12.00 -7.72 2.10
N LEU A 101 -12.98 -7.72 1.19
CA LEU A 101 -14.40 -7.50 1.58
C LEU A 101 -15.30 -8.72 1.40
N THR A 102 -14.92 -9.71 0.56
CA THR A 102 -15.82 -10.83 0.26
C THR A 102 -15.40 -12.16 0.89
N GLY A 103 -14.18 -12.25 1.35
CA GLY A 103 -13.64 -13.42 2.02
C GLY A 103 -14.05 -13.52 3.48
N HIS A 104 -13.30 -14.28 4.25
CA HIS A 104 -13.52 -14.41 5.69
C HIS A 104 -13.45 -13.03 6.36
N ARG A 105 -14.24 -12.79 7.45
CA ARG A 105 -14.24 -11.49 8.16
C ARG A 105 -12.82 -11.02 8.52
N ARG A 106 -11.96 -11.94 8.93
CA ARG A 106 -10.54 -11.62 9.25
C ARG A 106 -9.75 -11.00 8.10
N ASN A 107 -10.18 -11.19 6.86
CA ASN A 107 -9.52 -10.56 5.69
C ASN A 107 -9.77 -9.05 5.62
N SER A 108 -10.79 -8.55 6.35
CA SER A 108 -11.09 -7.13 6.48
C SER A 108 -10.43 -6.48 7.70
N ASP A 109 -9.77 -7.26 8.55
CA ASP A 109 -9.10 -6.74 9.75
C ASP A 109 -7.78 -6.06 9.35
N LEU A 110 -7.53 -4.89 9.93
CA LEU A 110 -6.25 -4.20 9.83
C LEU A 110 -5.35 -4.68 10.99
N LEU A 111 -4.20 -5.23 10.66
CA LEU A 111 -3.21 -5.69 11.63
C LEU A 111 -2.14 -4.62 11.84
N LEU A 112 -2.06 -4.10 13.05
CA LEU A 112 -1.02 -3.16 13.46
C LEU A 112 -0.03 -3.88 14.38
N PRO A 113 1.27 -4.01 13.99
CA PRO A 113 2.25 -4.68 14.82
C PRO A 113 2.63 -3.80 16.03
N TYR A 114 2.77 -4.44 17.19
CA TYR A 114 3.31 -3.83 18.43
C TYR A 114 4.83 -4.01 18.56
N ALA A 115 5.46 -4.61 17.57
CA ALA A 115 6.90 -4.83 17.52
C ALA A 115 7.48 -4.22 16.23
N ASP A 116 8.80 -4.09 16.20
CA ASP A 116 9.51 -3.78 14.97
C ASP A 116 9.21 -4.83 13.90
N LEU A 117 9.03 -4.40 12.64
CA LEU A 117 8.73 -5.30 11.53
C LEU A 117 9.81 -6.36 11.33
N SER A 118 11.07 -6.04 11.62
CA SER A 118 12.18 -6.99 11.57
C SER A 118 12.01 -8.13 12.58
N ALA A 119 11.50 -7.82 13.77
CA ALA A 119 11.29 -8.79 14.85
C ALA A 119 10.10 -9.75 14.59
N LEU A 120 9.19 -9.44 13.67
CA LEU A 120 8.01 -10.27 13.42
C LEU A 120 8.39 -11.63 12.83
N TRP A 121 9.21 -11.66 11.78
CA TRP A 121 9.67 -12.89 11.15
C TRP A 121 11.06 -12.79 10.50
N PRO A 122 11.56 -11.62 9.98
CA PRO A 122 12.85 -11.52 9.34
C PRO A 122 14.01 -11.98 10.23
N ASP A 123 14.05 -11.55 11.49
CA ASP A 123 15.10 -11.92 12.43
C ASP A 123 15.10 -13.42 12.75
N VAL A 124 13.92 -14.05 12.78
CA VAL A 124 13.78 -15.49 12.98
C VAL A 124 14.27 -16.25 11.75
N ALA A 125 13.91 -15.80 10.55
CA ALA A 125 14.38 -16.38 9.30
C ALA A 125 15.90 -16.22 9.12
N ALA A 126 16.45 -15.06 9.49
CA ALA A 126 17.87 -14.77 9.41
C ALA A 126 18.74 -15.73 10.25
N ARG A 127 18.22 -16.24 11.39
CA ARG A 127 18.91 -17.24 12.22
C ARG A 127 19.09 -18.60 11.54
N GLN A 128 18.33 -18.87 10.48
CA GLN A 128 18.40 -20.12 9.71
C GLN A 128 19.26 -20.00 8.45
N ALA A 129 19.91 -18.86 8.25
CA ALA A 129 20.73 -18.57 7.08
C ALA A 129 22.06 -17.93 7.50
N THR A 130 23.08 -18.07 6.65
CA THR A 130 24.33 -17.32 6.81
C THR A 130 24.14 -15.90 6.31
N MET A 131 24.05 -14.94 7.23
CA MET A 131 23.84 -13.52 6.91
C MET A 131 25.19 -12.83 6.66
N ARG A 132 25.31 -12.12 5.54
CA ARG A 132 26.49 -11.34 5.15
C ARG A 132 26.11 -9.88 4.97
N TYR A 133 26.04 -9.13 6.06
CA TYR A 133 25.75 -7.70 6.05
C TYR A 133 26.92 -6.87 5.49
N GLY A 134 26.61 -5.72 4.91
CA GLY A 134 27.61 -4.83 4.32
C GLY A 134 28.27 -5.36 3.04
N ASN A 135 27.83 -6.51 2.54
CA ASN A 135 28.37 -7.14 1.35
C ASN A 135 27.50 -6.81 0.11
N THR A 136 27.81 -5.73 -0.55
CA THR A 136 27.08 -5.31 -1.75
C THR A 136 27.33 -6.24 -2.92
N VAL A 137 26.29 -6.84 -3.48
CA VAL A 137 26.37 -7.59 -4.74
C VAL A 137 26.50 -6.60 -5.90
N ARG A 138 27.60 -6.71 -6.65
CA ARG A 138 27.92 -5.85 -7.81
C ARG A 138 27.90 -6.59 -9.13
N ARG A 139 28.18 -7.89 -9.11
CA ARG A 139 28.22 -8.75 -10.30
C ARG A 139 27.47 -10.05 -10.04
N LEU A 140 26.67 -10.44 -11.01
CA LEU A 140 25.97 -11.71 -11.04
C LEU A 140 26.16 -12.30 -12.43
N THR A 141 26.77 -13.49 -12.50
CA THR A 141 27.09 -14.17 -13.76
C THR A 141 26.44 -15.54 -13.74
N PRO A 142 25.30 -15.73 -14.43
CA PRO A 142 24.68 -17.04 -14.59
C PRO A 142 25.61 -17.97 -15.39
N GLN A 143 25.62 -19.23 -14.99
CA GLN A 143 26.30 -20.32 -15.68
C GLN A 143 25.31 -21.46 -15.94
N THR A 144 25.68 -22.49 -16.69
CA THR A 144 24.78 -23.58 -17.09
C THR A 144 24.10 -24.27 -15.89
N HIS A 145 24.80 -24.47 -14.78
CA HIS A 145 24.29 -25.18 -13.59
C HIS A 145 24.63 -24.47 -12.27
N SER A 146 24.97 -23.20 -12.34
CA SER A 146 25.36 -22.43 -11.16
C SER A 146 25.26 -20.94 -11.46
N VAL A 147 25.49 -20.12 -10.45
CA VAL A 147 25.60 -18.67 -10.57
C VAL A 147 26.79 -18.17 -9.77
N GLU A 148 27.56 -17.28 -10.36
CA GLU A 148 28.60 -16.56 -9.63
C GLU A 148 28.05 -15.23 -9.10
N VAL A 149 28.26 -14.98 -7.81
CA VAL A 149 27.90 -13.72 -7.14
C VAL A 149 29.19 -13.10 -6.58
N ASN A 150 29.62 -11.99 -7.16
CA ASN A 150 30.90 -11.34 -6.84
C ASN A 150 32.13 -12.28 -6.94
N GLY A 151 32.09 -13.27 -7.83
CA GLY A 151 33.18 -14.25 -8.01
C GLY A 151 33.05 -15.50 -7.12
N GLU A 152 32.08 -15.58 -6.22
CA GLU A 152 31.78 -16.78 -5.44
C GLU A 152 30.66 -17.58 -6.12
N ARG A 153 30.85 -18.90 -6.21
CA ARG A 153 29.91 -19.81 -6.89
C ARG A 153 28.84 -20.34 -5.96
N PHE A 154 27.59 -20.34 -6.46
CA PHE A 154 26.38 -20.86 -5.79
C PHE A 154 25.60 -21.73 -6.78
N ASP A 155 24.77 -22.63 -6.27
CA ASP A 155 23.87 -23.46 -7.10
C ASP A 155 22.74 -22.61 -7.70
N ALA A 156 22.22 -21.64 -6.97
CA ALA A 156 21.18 -20.72 -7.40
C ALA A 156 21.25 -19.38 -6.65
N ALA A 157 20.64 -18.34 -7.22
CA ALA A 157 20.46 -17.05 -6.56
C ALA A 157 19.02 -16.56 -6.69
N VAL A 158 18.49 -15.98 -5.60
CA VAL A 158 17.18 -15.31 -5.59
C VAL A 158 17.42 -13.80 -5.45
N LEU A 159 16.94 -13.04 -6.42
CA LEU A 159 17.05 -11.59 -6.44
C LEU A 159 15.82 -10.97 -5.74
N ALA A 160 15.95 -10.68 -4.46
CA ALA A 160 14.94 -9.99 -3.66
C ALA A 160 15.28 -8.48 -3.54
N VAL A 161 15.46 -7.83 -4.69
CA VAL A 161 15.84 -6.41 -4.82
C VAL A 161 14.79 -5.67 -5.68
N SER A 162 14.88 -4.33 -5.72
CA SER A 162 13.99 -3.57 -6.61
C SER A 162 14.23 -3.93 -8.10
N PRO A 163 13.20 -3.84 -8.97
CA PRO A 163 13.34 -4.07 -10.41
C PRO A 163 14.50 -3.32 -11.05
N GLN A 164 14.77 -2.07 -10.65
CA GLN A 164 15.89 -1.28 -11.16
C GLN A 164 17.26 -1.89 -10.78
N VAL A 165 17.39 -2.37 -9.53
CA VAL A 165 18.61 -3.05 -9.08
C VAL A 165 18.75 -4.39 -9.77
N ALA A 166 17.66 -5.16 -9.93
CA ALA A 166 17.66 -6.40 -10.68
C ALA A 166 18.06 -6.18 -12.15
N ALA A 167 17.51 -5.16 -12.82
CA ALA A 167 17.87 -4.79 -14.18
C ALA A 167 19.39 -4.55 -14.31
N ARG A 168 19.97 -3.75 -13.41
CA ARG A 168 21.41 -3.46 -13.40
C ARG A 168 22.27 -4.70 -13.17
N LEU A 169 21.88 -5.60 -12.26
CA LEU A 169 22.63 -6.82 -11.98
C LEU A 169 22.54 -7.84 -13.12
N LEU A 170 21.43 -7.86 -13.86
CA LEU A 170 21.16 -8.80 -14.94
C LEU A 170 21.52 -8.26 -16.33
N GLU A 171 21.89 -6.99 -16.48
CA GLU A 171 22.12 -6.33 -17.77
C GLU A 171 23.05 -7.12 -18.66
N HIS A 172 24.23 -7.47 -18.18
CA HIS A 172 25.22 -8.25 -18.95
C HIS A 172 24.72 -9.66 -19.25
N ALA A 173 24.17 -10.35 -18.25
CA ALA A 173 23.72 -11.72 -18.37
C ALA A 173 22.54 -11.87 -19.37
N LEU A 174 21.60 -10.93 -19.36
CA LEU A 174 20.44 -10.94 -20.25
C LEU A 174 20.78 -10.48 -21.68
N ALA A 175 21.76 -9.59 -21.83
CA ALA A 175 22.25 -9.17 -23.14
C ALA A 175 22.88 -10.36 -23.92
N GLU A 176 23.71 -11.17 -23.26
CA GLU A 176 24.34 -12.35 -23.85
C GLU A 176 23.33 -13.45 -24.21
N GLN A 177 22.25 -13.59 -23.45
CA GLN A 177 21.23 -14.63 -23.64
C GLN A 177 20.08 -14.21 -24.57
N GLY A 178 20.15 -13.02 -25.18
CA GLY A 178 19.07 -12.50 -26.02
C GLY A 178 17.75 -12.19 -25.29
N SER A 179 17.75 -12.17 -23.95
CA SER A 179 16.59 -11.96 -23.08
C SER A 179 16.25 -10.47 -22.86
N GLY A 180 16.43 -9.64 -23.88
CA GLY A 180 16.17 -8.19 -23.81
C GLY A 180 14.73 -7.81 -23.46
N GLY A 181 13.76 -8.73 -23.58
CA GLY A 181 12.38 -8.54 -23.15
C GLY A 181 12.24 -8.38 -21.64
N LEU A 182 12.89 -9.23 -20.85
CA LEU A 182 12.88 -9.15 -19.39
C LEU A 182 13.56 -7.87 -18.90
N LEU A 183 14.71 -7.51 -19.47
CA LEU A 183 15.43 -6.29 -19.09
C LEU A 183 14.56 -5.04 -19.33
N ARG A 184 13.92 -4.95 -20.51
CA ARG A 184 12.99 -3.86 -20.81
C ARG A 184 11.81 -3.83 -19.83
N ALA A 185 11.24 -4.98 -19.49
CA ALA A 185 10.15 -5.07 -18.52
C ALA A 185 10.58 -4.59 -17.12
N LEU A 186 11.79 -4.95 -16.65
CA LEU A 186 12.33 -4.47 -15.38
C LEU A 186 12.61 -2.97 -15.39
N GLN A 187 13.06 -2.41 -16.50
CA GLN A 187 13.34 -0.99 -16.67
C GLN A 187 12.08 -0.14 -16.86
N ALA A 188 10.96 -0.75 -17.29
CA ALA A 188 9.69 -0.05 -17.51
C ALA A 188 8.90 0.25 -16.22
N PHE A 189 9.34 -0.25 -15.06
CA PHE A 189 8.68 0.08 -13.79
C PHE A 189 8.85 1.57 -13.46
N ASP A 190 7.72 2.26 -13.30
CA ASP A 190 7.65 3.58 -12.70
C ASP A 190 7.33 3.46 -11.20
N TYR A 191 7.89 4.36 -10.40
CA TYR A 191 7.79 4.31 -8.94
C TYR A 191 7.01 5.50 -8.41
N GLU A 192 6.05 5.21 -7.57
CA GLU A 192 5.29 6.22 -6.85
C GLU A 192 5.85 6.37 -5.44
N PRO A 193 6.37 7.55 -5.06
CA PRO A 193 6.98 7.74 -3.75
C PRO A 193 5.94 7.70 -2.62
N ILE A 194 6.40 7.28 -1.45
CA ILE A 194 5.69 7.44 -0.17
C ILE A 194 6.56 8.36 0.69
N ALA A 195 5.95 9.39 1.27
CA ALA A 195 6.61 10.23 2.25
C ALA A 195 6.09 9.91 3.66
N THR A 196 6.97 9.92 4.64
CA THR A 196 6.60 9.76 6.05
C THR A 196 7.24 10.86 6.87
N LEU A 197 6.40 11.64 7.55
CA LEU A 197 6.83 12.66 8.50
C LEU A 197 6.71 12.07 9.91
N ASN A 198 7.84 11.91 10.59
CA ASN A 198 7.89 11.46 11.98
C ASN A 198 8.02 12.68 12.90
N LEU A 199 7.05 12.84 13.79
CA LEU A 199 6.97 13.94 14.75
C LEU A 199 7.28 13.40 16.15
N ARG A 200 8.21 14.04 16.83
CA ARG A 200 8.46 13.85 18.27
C ARG A 200 7.91 15.03 19.03
N LEU A 201 7.03 14.76 19.96
CA LEU A 201 6.35 15.77 20.76
C LEU A 201 7.03 15.92 22.13
N ALA A 202 6.90 17.09 22.73
CA ALA A 202 7.47 17.37 24.05
C ALA A 202 6.83 16.54 25.18
N GLY A 203 5.59 16.09 24.99
CA GLY A 203 4.84 15.28 25.93
C GLY A 203 3.96 14.24 25.23
N PRO A 204 3.28 13.37 25.99
CA PRO A 204 2.38 12.39 25.44
C PRO A 204 1.18 13.07 24.75
N TRP A 205 0.83 12.57 23.59
CA TRP A 205 -0.37 13.00 22.85
C TRP A 205 -1.07 11.74 22.32
N PRO A 206 -1.87 11.09 23.15
CA PRO A 206 -2.58 9.88 22.73
C PRO A 206 -3.68 10.22 21.72
N LEU A 207 -3.66 9.52 20.60
CA LEU A 207 -4.76 9.59 19.63
C LEU A 207 -5.95 8.74 20.12
N PRO A 208 -7.19 9.06 19.71
CA PRO A 208 -8.36 8.23 20.01
C PRO A 208 -8.19 6.79 19.54
N GLU A 209 -7.59 6.60 18.36
CA GLU A 209 -7.25 5.31 17.78
C GLU A 209 -5.76 5.26 17.39
N PRO A 210 -5.12 4.08 17.37
CA PRO A 210 -3.70 3.95 17.03
C PRO A 210 -3.38 4.35 15.59
N MET A 211 -4.39 4.38 14.73
CA MET A 211 -4.32 4.83 13.35
C MET A 211 -5.58 5.61 13.00
N MET A 212 -5.40 6.77 12.41
CA MET A 212 -6.49 7.65 11.97
C MET A 212 -6.31 8.06 10.52
N MET A 213 -7.41 8.15 9.79
CA MET A 213 -7.41 8.73 8.45
C MET A 213 -7.49 10.26 8.57
N LEU A 214 -6.63 10.95 7.83
CA LEU A 214 -6.65 12.39 7.66
C LEU A 214 -7.41 12.76 6.39
N ARG A 215 -8.00 13.94 6.37
CA ARG A 215 -8.61 14.49 5.17
C ARG A 215 -7.56 15.28 4.39
N GLU A 216 -7.30 14.84 3.17
CA GLU A 216 -6.45 15.60 2.26
C GLU A 216 -7.15 16.89 1.80
N GLU A 217 -6.40 17.99 1.81
CA GLU A 217 -6.78 19.27 1.22
C GLU A 217 -5.57 19.83 0.44
N PRO A 218 -5.24 19.28 -0.75
CA PRO A 218 -4.02 19.65 -1.50
C PRO A 218 -3.93 21.15 -1.84
N ALA A 219 -5.08 21.80 -2.03
CA ALA A 219 -5.12 23.26 -2.26
C ALA A 219 -4.59 24.08 -1.07
N ARG A 220 -4.54 23.47 0.13
CA ARG A 220 -4.00 24.07 1.37
C ARG A 220 -2.64 23.47 1.77
N GLY A 221 -2.05 22.63 0.93
CA GLY A 221 -0.82 21.92 1.25
C GLY A 221 -1.01 20.68 2.16
N PHE A 222 -2.24 20.28 2.48
CA PHE A 222 -2.49 19.13 3.36
C PHE A 222 -2.56 17.85 2.53
N HIS A 223 -1.45 17.14 2.50
CA HIS A 223 -1.26 15.90 1.73
C HIS A 223 -1.30 14.62 2.59
N GLY A 224 -1.31 14.75 3.93
CA GLY A 224 -1.33 13.60 4.84
C GLY A 224 -2.62 12.79 4.73
N GLN A 225 -2.51 11.47 4.59
CA GLN A 225 -3.67 10.56 4.53
C GLN A 225 -3.83 9.74 5.80
N TRP A 226 -2.74 9.37 6.45
CA TRP A 226 -2.76 8.52 7.62
C TRP A 226 -1.91 9.10 8.73
N LEU A 227 -2.45 9.07 9.95
CA LEU A 227 -1.76 9.46 11.17
C LEU A 227 -1.69 8.25 12.10
N PHE A 228 -0.47 7.90 12.51
CA PHE A 228 -0.20 6.80 13.43
C PHE A 228 0.29 7.31 14.76
N ASP A 229 -0.25 6.77 15.86
CA ASP A 229 0.29 6.93 17.21
C ASP A 229 1.40 5.88 17.43
N ARG A 230 2.62 6.25 17.09
CA ARG A 230 3.77 5.37 17.25
C ARG A 230 4.11 5.06 18.69
N SER A 231 3.87 5.99 19.60
CA SER A 231 4.08 5.77 21.03
C SER A 231 3.26 4.60 21.53
N ARG A 232 1.99 4.56 21.14
CA ARG A 232 1.06 3.48 21.50
C ARG A 232 1.44 2.15 20.83
N LEU A 233 1.87 2.18 19.56
CA LEU A 233 2.24 0.99 18.81
C LEU A 233 3.57 0.38 19.26
N THR A 234 4.54 1.20 19.70
CA THR A 234 5.86 0.71 20.11
C THR A 234 6.00 0.50 21.62
N GLY A 235 4.99 0.86 22.41
CA GLY A 235 5.04 0.77 23.88
C GLY A 235 6.02 1.77 24.54
N ARG A 236 6.56 2.74 23.79
CA ARG A 236 7.51 3.74 24.27
C ARG A 236 6.79 5.03 24.72
N GLY A 237 5.83 4.90 25.62
CA GLY A 237 4.81 5.90 25.91
C GLY A 237 5.24 7.19 26.63
N GLU A 238 6.52 7.41 26.97
CA GLU A 238 6.94 8.58 27.74
C GLU A 238 6.97 9.88 26.93
N ARG A 239 7.12 9.80 25.62
CA ARG A 239 7.07 10.95 24.71
C ARG A 239 6.12 10.66 23.56
N GLY A 240 5.36 11.66 23.14
CA GLY A 240 4.48 11.51 21.98
C GLY A 240 5.30 11.31 20.70
N GLU A 241 5.06 10.22 19.99
CA GLU A 241 5.61 9.98 18.65
C GLU A 241 4.46 9.74 17.69
N LEU A 242 4.34 10.60 16.69
CA LEU A 242 3.35 10.48 15.62
C LEU A 242 4.05 10.26 14.28
N ALA A 243 3.39 9.55 13.38
CA ALA A 243 3.84 9.46 11.99
C ALA A 243 2.68 9.83 11.06
N VAL A 244 2.93 10.82 10.19
CA VAL A 244 2.03 11.16 9.08
C VAL A 244 2.55 10.48 7.82
N VAL A 245 1.69 9.73 7.15
CA VAL A 245 2.04 9.04 5.89
C VAL A 245 1.30 9.67 4.73
N VAL A 246 2.06 9.94 3.67
CA VAL A 246 1.59 10.46 2.39
C VAL A 246 1.89 9.41 1.32
N SER A 247 0.86 8.77 0.79
CA SER A 247 0.95 7.90 -0.38
C SER A 247 0.87 8.75 -1.65
N ALA A 248 1.35 8.21 -2.78
CA ALA A 248 1.40 8.94 -4.06
C ALA A 248 2.05 10.34 -3.91
N ALA A 249 3.17 10.38 -3.22
CA ALA A 249 3.78 11.61 -2.67
C ALA A 249 4.62 12.39 -3.69
N ARG A 250 4.38 12.30 -5.00
CA ARG A 250 5.18 13.03 -6.03
C ARG A 250 5.22 14.53 -5.78
N ALA A 251 4.10 15.14 -5.42
CA ALA A 251 4.03 16.55 -5.13
C ALA A 251 4.89 16.94 -3.92
N VAL A 252 4.83 16.14 -2.84
CA VAL A 252 5.61 16.34 -1.62
C VAL A 252 7.09 16.06 -1.85
N ALA A 253 7.43 15.02 -2.63
CA ALA A 253 8.81 14.67 -2.97
C ALA A 253 9.50 15.71 -3.88
N ALA A 254 8.72 16.47 -4.66
CA ALA A 254 9.21 17.55 -5.51
C ALA A 254 9.30 18.91 -4.77
N ALA A 255 8.69 19.02 -3.59
CA ALA A 255 8.75 20.24 -2.77
C ALA A 255 10.05 20.30 -1.98
N ASP A 256 10.47 21.51 -1.61
CA ASP A 256 11.55 21.68 -0.65
C ASP A 256 11.13 21.09 0.72
N ARG A 257 12.12 20.57 1.46
CA ARG A 257 11.90 19.94 2.76
C ARG A 257 11.15 20.86 3.75
N GLU A 258 11.46 22.14 3.77
CA GLU A 258 10.80 23.10 4.64
C GLU A 258 9.34 23.31 4.24
N GLN A 259 9.02 23.37 2.95
CA GLN A 259 7.66 23.45 2.43
C GLN A 259 6.84 22.18 2.67
N ALA A 260 7.50 21.02 2.72
CA ALA A 260 6.83 19.75 2.99
C ALA A 260 6.45 19.57 4.46
N ILE A 261 7.07 20.34 5.38
CA ILE A 261 6.85 20.28 6.84
C ILE A 261 5.89 21.37 7.31
N ALA A 262 5.83 22.49 6.62
CA ALA A 262 4.96 23.61 6.94
C ALA A 262 3.47 23.32 6.72
#